data_ee3708a85be2896cbea53698bedb1ca7
#
_entry.id   ee3708a85be2896cbea53698bedb1ca7
#
_cell.length_a   1.000
_cell.length_b   1.000
_cell.length_c   1.000
_cell.angle_alpha   90.00
_cell.angle_beta   90.00
_cell.angle_gamma   90.00
#
_symmetry.space_group_name_H-M   'P 1'
#
loop_
_entity.id
_entity.type
_entity.pdbx_description
1 polymer ?
#
loop_
_entity_poly.entity_id
_entity_poly.type
_entity_poly.pdbx_seq_one_letter_code
_entity_poly.pdbx_strand_id
1 'polypeptide(L)'
;AAQSDKTVSVNNRNNWLTAMAEAAFLTGLERNAEVVHMASYAPLFAHVDGWQWTPDLIWVDNLKVYGTPNYYVQKLFSTNRGTHVVEITSNKQALTGKDSLYASAVLDEDKSELILKIVNASGNQVERNLNIRGAKRKDTSLKMLVLKSDDLNTVNSIDAPMTVAPVESVMKSKGPKMKLLLAPQSLTVVRIALKQ
;
A
#
# COMPACT_ATOMS: atom_id res chain seq x y z
N ALA A 1 -23.88 11.36 -18.48
CA ALA A 1 -23.42 10.79 -17.21
C ALA A 1 -24.64 10.51 -16.37
N ALA A 2 -24.89 9.24 -16.02
CA ALA A 2 -25.95 8.90 -15.09
C ALA A 2 -25.54 9.45 -13.71
N GLN A 3 -26.39 10.29 -13.13
CA GLN A 3 -26.25 10.69 -11.75
C GLN A 3 -26.39 9.40 -10.92
N SER A 4 -25.37 9.04 -10.17
CA SER A 4 -25.44 7.85 -9.31
C SER A 4 -26.55 8.06 -8.26
N ASP A 5 -27.29 7.01 -7.94
CA ASP A 5 -28.22 7.00 -6.83
C ASP A 5 -27.53 7.56 -5.57
N LYS A 6 -28.27 8.35 -4.78
CA LYS A 6 -27.78 8.94 -3.53
C LYS A 6 -27.30 7.91 -2.50
N THR A 7 -27.52 6.63 -2.75
CA THR A 7 -27.09 5.53 -1.90
C THR A 7 -25.86 4.89 -2.49
N VAL A 8 -24.72 5.03 -1.84
CA VAL A 8 -23.50 4.29 -2.21
C VAL A 8 -23.82 2.80 -2.07
N SER A 9 -23.88 2.09 -3.19
CA SER A 9 -24.13 0.65 -3.16
C SER A 9 -22.99 -0.07 -2.46
N VAL A 10 -23.29 -1.21 -1.82
CA VAL A 10 -22.27 -2.07 -1.17
C VAL A 10 -21.18 -2.47 -2.17
N ASN A 11 -21.53 -2.60 -3.45
CA ASN A 11 -20.64 -3.01 -4.52
C ASN A 11 -19.80 -1.87 -5.11
N ASN A 12 -20.07 -0.61 -4.76
CA ASN A 12 -19.37 0.55 -5.30
C ASN A 12 -18.82 1.41 -4.15
N ARG A 13 -18.00 0.82 -3.31
CA ARG A 13 -17.34 1.46 -2.19
C ARG A 13 -15.85 1.20 -2.27
N ASN A 14 -15.07 2.13 -1.79
CA ASN A 14 -13.66 1.93 -1.50
C ASN A 14 -13.52 1.10 -0.21
N ASN A 15 -13.81 -0.19 -0.31
CA ASN A 15 -13.62 -1.17 0.75
C ASN A 15 -12.18 -1.72 0.74
N TRP A 16 -11.88 -2.60 1.71
CA TRP A 16 -10.53 -3.17 1.79
C TRP A 16 -10.16 -4.02 0.56
N LEU A 17 -11.11 -4.74 -0.05
CA LEU A 17 -10.86 -5.51 -1.27
C LEU A 17 -10.36 -4.62 -2.41
N THR A 18 -11.05 -3.51 -2.67
CA THR A 18 -10.67 -2.58 -3.74
C THR A 18 -9.36 -1.88 -3.45
N ALA A 19 -9.10 -1.54 -2.18
CA ALA A 19 -7.84 -0.94 -1.75
C ALA A 19 -6.66 -1.91 -1.93
N MET A 20 -6.83 -3.19 -1.61
CA MET A 20 -5.81 -4.21 -1.79
C MET A 20 -5.53 -4.46 -3.29
N ALA A 21 -6.57 -4.50 -4.12
CA ALA A 21 -6.43 -4.61 -5.58
C ALA A 21 -5.68 -3.40 -6.16
N GLU A 22 -5.99 -2.20 -5.69
CA GLU A 22 -5.27 -0.97 -6.06
C GLU A 22 -3.81 -1.02 -5.62
N ALA A 23 -3.53 -1.47 -4.39
CA ALA A 23 -2.16 -1.63 -3.92
C ALA A 23 -1.35 -2.60 -4.81
N ALA A 24 -1.95 -3.72 -5.20
CA ALA A 24 -1.34 -4.67 -6.13
C ALA A 24 -1.06 -4.02 -7.49
N PHE A 25 -2.01 -3.26 -8.03
CA PHE A 25 -1.86 -2.52 -9.28
C PHE A 25 -0.75 -1.46 -9.19
N LEU A 26 -0.70 -0.67 -8.12
CA LEU A 26 0.33 0.36 -7.92
C LEU A 26 1.75 -0.22 -7.82
N THR A 27 1.94 -1.45 -7.31
CA THR A 27 3.25 -2.12 -7.40
C THR A 27 3.68 -2.33 -8.85
N GLY A 28 2.72 -2.59 -9.75
CA GLY A 28 2.97 -2.70 -11.19
C GLY A 28 3.38 -1.37 -11.81
N LEU A 29 2.67 -0.28 -11.48
CA LEU A 29 3.01 1.05 -11.96
C LEU A 29 4.41 1.47 -11.50
N GLU A 30 4.74 1.26 -10.23
CA GLU A 30 6.05 1.61 -9.67
C GLU A 30 7.19 0.79 -10.30
N ARG A 31 6.98 -0.51 -10.60
CA ARG A 31 7.99 -1.31 -11.31
C ARG A 31 8.25 -0.84 -12.76
N ASN A 32 7.29 -0.17 -13.36
CA ASN A 32 7.38 0.33 -14.75
C ASN A 32 7.57 1.85 -14.80
N ALA A 33 8.31 2.41 -13.85
CA ALA A 33 8.53 3.86 -13.72
C ALA A 33 9.27 4.48 -14.91
N GLU A 34 9.92 3.67 -15.77
CA GLU A 34 10.52 4.14 -17.02
C GLU A 34 9.47 4.61 -18.04
N VAL A 35 8.22 4.17 -17.92
CA VAL A 35 7.11 4.57 -18.79
C VAL A 35 5.97 5.22 -18.04
N VAL A 36 5.78 4.90 -16.76
CA VAL A 36 4.72 5.46 -15.92
C VAL A 36 5.29 6.58 -15.04
N HIS A 37 5.20 7.81 -15.51
CA HIS A 37 5.75 8.97 -14.81
C HIS A 37 4.81 9.55 -13.76
N MET A 38 3.49 9.36 -13.90
CA MET A 38 2.49 9.90 -13.00
C MET A 38 1.25 9.01 -12.96
N ALA A 39 0.68 8.88 -11.78
CA ALA A 39 -0.62 8.26 -11.56
C ALA A 39 -1.42 9.10 -10.56
N SER A 40 -2.71 9.28 -10.80
CA SER A 40 -3.61 10.00 -9.93
C SER A 40 -4.93 9.25 -9.76
N TYR A 41 -5.55 9.43 -8.60
CA TYR A 41 -6.85 8.86 -8.31
C TYR A 41 -7.97 9.83 -8.72
N ALA A 42 -9.05 9.31 -9.29
CA ALA A 42 -10.25 10.09 -9.62
C ALA A 42 -11.52 9.21 -9.48
N PRO A 43 -12.61 9.75 -8.90
CA PRO A 43 -12.75 11.07 -8.29
C PRO A 43 -12.09 11.18 -6.92
N LEU A 44 -11.61 12.37 -6.57
CA LEU A 44 -10.78 12.57 -5.39
C LEU A 44 -11.58 12.85 -4.12
N PHE A 45 -12.64 13.67 -4.22
CA PHE A 45 -13.26 14.32 -3.07
C PHE A 45 -14.76 14.49 -3.24
N ALA A 46 -15.52 14.12 -2.20
CA ALA A 46 -16.98 14.30 -2.19
C ALA A 46 -17.54 14.63 -0.80
N HIS A 47 -18.68 15.30 -0.79
CA HIS A 47 -19.49 15.48 0.41
C HIS A 47 -20.42 14.29 0.61
N VAL A 48 -20.60 13.83 1.87
CA VAL A 48 -21.40 12.62 2.18
C VAL A 48 -22.87 12.74 1.78
N ASP A 49 -23.41 13.95 1.74
CA ASP A 49 -24.82 14.24 1.38
C ASP A 49 -25.00 14.66 -0.08
N GLY A 50 -23.93 14.76 -0.86
CA GLY A 50 -24.04 15.19 -2.25
C GLY A 50 -22.77 14.90 -3.04
N TRP A 51 -22.84 13.90 -3.91
CA TRP A 51 -21.75 13.54 -4.81
C TRP A 51 -22.30 13.33 -6.23
N GLN A 52 -21.44 13.56 -7.20
CA GLN A 52 -21.74 13.31 -8.61
C GLN A 52 -21.23 11.94 -9.07
N TRP A 53 -20.11 11.52 -8.51
CA TRP A 53 -19.40 10.29 -8.85
C TRP A 53 -19.08 9.51 -7.59
N THR A 54 -18.94 8.20 -7.69
CA THR A 54 -18.50 7.30 -6.62
C THR A 54 -17.85 6.07 -7.22
N PRO A 55 -16.86 5.46 -6.57
CA PRO A 55 -16.34 5.79 -5.23
C PRO A 55 -15.35 6.96 -5.24
N ASP A 56 -15.40 7.81 -4.22
CA ASP A 56 -14.45 8.91 -4.00
C ASP A 56 -13.37 8.52 -2.99
N LEU A 57 -12.19 9.13 -3.11
CA LEU A 57 -11.05 8.79 -2.27
C LEU A 57 -11.17 9.36 -0.85
N ILE A 58 -11.66 10.60 -0.74
CA ILE A 58 -11.81 11.37 0.49
C ILE A 58 -13.25 11.86 0.61
N TRP A 59 -13.84 11.67 1.77
CA TRP A 59 -15.20 12.10 2.07
C TRP A 59 -15.24 13.10 3.21
N VAL A 60 -16.13 14.08 3.11
CA VAL A 60 -16.35 15.09 4.14
C VAL A 60 -17.84 15.23 4.46
N ASP A 61 -18.12 15.66 5.66
CA ASP A 61 -19.29 16.43 6.02
C ASP A 61 -18.87 17.89 6.33
N ASN A 62 -19.75 18.69 6.90
CA ASN A 62 -19.43 20.09 7.21
C ASN A 62 -18.35 20.26 8.30
N LEU A 63 -18.02 19.24 9.08
CA LEU A 63 -17.16 19.30 10.25
C LEU A 63 -16.04 18.26 10.26
N LYS A 64 -16.22 17.14 9.56
CA LYS A 64 -15.34 15.99 9.61
C LYS A 64 -14.88 15.57 8.21
N VAL A 65 -13.77 14.87 8.16
CA VAL A 65 -13.20 14.28 6.94
C VAL A 65 -12.69 12.88 7.23
N TYR A 66 -12.84 11.97 6.28
CA TYR A 66 -12.16 10.70 6.34
C TYR A 66 -11.57 10.29 4.99
N GLY A 67 -10.45 9.58 5.05
CA GLY A 67 -9.87 8.87 3.91
C GLY A 67 -10.39 7.43 3.87
N THR A 68 -10.72 6.96 2.68
CA THR A 68 -11.09 5.56 2.46
C THR A 68 -9.88 4.63 2.63
N PRO A 69 -10.03 3.30 2.68
CA PRO A 69 -8.90 2.38 2.61
C PRO A 69 -8.00 2.64 1.39
N ASN A 70 -8.57 2.98 0.24
CA ASN A 70 -7.83 3.38 -0.97
C ASN A 70 -6.99 4.64 -0.77
N TYR A 71 -7.50 5.63 0.02
CA TYR A 71 -6.71 6.81 0.39
C TYR A 71 -5.41 6.43 1.11
N TYR A 72 -5.48 5.50 2.04
CA TYR A 72 -4.27 5.06 2.75
C TYR A 72 -3.31 4.30 1.85
N VAL A 73 -3.80 3.54 0.86
CA VAL A 73 -2.96 2.92 -0.17
C VAL A 73 -2.24 4.01 -0.97
N GLN A 74 -2.96 4.98 -1.53
CA GLN A 74 -2.38 6.10 -2.27
C GLN A 74 -1.35 6.86 -1.42
N LYS A 75 -1.69 7.15 -0.17
CA LYS A 75 -0.81 7.83 0.79
C LYS A 75 0.47 7.03 1.04
N LEU A 76 0.37 5.71 1.24
CA LEU A 76 1.53 4.86 1.47
C LEU A 76 2.47 4.83 0.26
N PHE A 77 1.94 4.79 -0.97
CA PHE A 77 2.78 4.84 -2.16
C PHE A 77 3.41 6.24 -2.35
N SER A 78 2.64 7.31 -2.24
CA SER A 78 3.12 8.68 -2.49
C SER A 78 4.15 9.16 -1.46
N THR A 79 3.98 8.79 -0.18
CA THR A 79 4.90 9.19 0.90
C THR A 79 6.11 8.26 1.07
N ASN A 80 6.11 7.12 0.40
CA ASN A 80 7.20 6.14 0.41
C ASN A 80 7.79 5.92 -0.99
N ARG A 81 7.92 7.00 -1.76
CA ARG A 81 8.56 7.01 -3.07
C ARG A 81 10.09 6.98 -2.93
N GLY A 82 10.77 6.51 -3.96
CA GLY A 82 12.22 6.57 -4.09
C GLY A 82 12.67 7.36 -5.31
N THR A 83 13.96 7.41 -5.52
CA THR A 83 14.61 8.02 -6.69
C THR A 83 14.82 7.02 -7.81
N HIS A 84 14.99 5.74 -7.48
CA HIS A 84 15.24 4.64 -8.43
C HIS A 84 14.42 3.41 -8.10
N VAL A 85 13.92 2.73 -9.13
CA VAL A 85 13.32 1.40 -8.99
C VAL A 85 14.43 0.37 -8.80
N VAL A 86 14.22 -0.54 -7.85
CA VAL A 86 15.11 -1.66 -7.55
C VAL A 86 14.41 -2.97 -7.86
N GLU A 87 15.12 -3.89 -8.47
CA GLU A 87 14.57 -5.21 -8.76
C GLU A 87 14.25 -5.97 -7.46
N ILE A 88 13.02 -6.47 -7.36
CA ILE A 88 12.58 -7.39 -6.31
C ILE A 88 12.04 -8.66 -6.93
N THR A 89 12.68 -9.80 -6.61
CA THR A 89 12.34 -11.10 -7.22
C THR A 89 12.19 -12.21 -6.19
N SER A 90 11.39 -13.19 -6.55
CA SER A 90 11.35 -14.51 -5.90
C SER A 90 11.61 -15.57 -6.96
N ASN A 91 12.60 -16.46 -6.73
CA ASN A 91 13.03 -17.45 -7.72
C ASN A 91 13.34 -16.85 -9.10
N LYS A 92 14.00 -15.69 -9.13
CA LYS A 92 14.37 -14.92 -10.35
C LYS A 92 13.18 -14.41 -11.15
N GLN A 93 12.00 -14.33 -10.56
CA GLN A 93 10.78 -13.79 -11.19
C GLN A 93 10.25 -12.62 -10.35
N ALA A 94 9.76 -11.58 -11.00
CA ALA A 94 9.07 -10.47 -10.33
C ALA A 94 7.80 -10.98 -9.62
N LEU A 95 7.49 -10.36 -8.48
CA LEU A 95 6.29 -10.69 -7.72
C LEU A 95 5.09 -9.92 -8.30
N THR A 96 4.38 -10.56 -9.23
CA THR A 96 3.28 -9.97 -10.01
C THR A 96 1.96 -10.71 -9.83
N GLY A 97 1.76 -11.37 -8.68
CA GLY A 97 0.52 -12.05 -8.32
C GLY A 97 0.59 -13.57 -8.31
N LYS A 98 1.68 -14.18 -8.78
CA LYS A 98 1.92 -15.60 -8.52
C LYS A 98 2.01 -15.80 -7.01
N ASP A 99 1.35 -16.82 -6.49
CA ASP A 99 1.21 -17.07 -5.04
C ASP A 99 0.52 -15.91 -4.28
N SER A 100 -0.34 -15.12 -4.97
CA SER A 100 -1.05 -13.96 -4.39
C SER A 100 -0.14 -12.87 -3.80
N LEU A 101 1.12 -12.81 -4.22
CA LEU A 101 2.08 -11.81 -3.79
C LEU A 101 2.40 -10.83 -4.91
N TYR A 102 2.33 -9.53 -4.58
CA TYR A 102 2.75 -8.44 -5.47
C TYR A 102 3.75 -7.59 -4.73
N ALA A 103 4.80 -7.13 -5.41
CA ALA A 103 5.78 -6.28 -4.76
C ALA A 103 6.45 -5.32 -5.73
N SER A 104 6.88 -4.18 -5.18
CA SER A 104 7.82 -3.26 -5.78
C SER A 104 8.86 -2.84 -4.75
N ALA A 105 10.00 -2.37 -5.23
CA ALA A 105 11.07 -1.83 -4.39
C ALA A 105 11.66 -0.59 -5.04
N VAL A 106 11.98 0.40 -4.21
CA VAL A 106 12.63 1.64 -4.63
C VAL A 106 13.76 2.01 -3.68
N LEU A 107 14.78 2.66 -4.21
CA LEU A 107 15.87 3.27 -3.47
C LEU A 107 15.58 4.77 -3.34
N ASP A 108 15.55 5.30 -2.13
CA ASP A 108 15.59 6.74 -1.83
C ASP A 108 17.06 7.09 -1.55
N GLU A 109 17.76 7.62 -2.55
CA GLU A 109 19.19 7.95 -2.42
C GLU A 109 19.41 9.09 -1.45
N ASP A 110 18.51 10.08 -1.41
CA ASP A 110 18.62 11.25 -0.54
C ASP A 110 18.60 10.85 0.94
N LYS A 111 17.82 9.83 1.28
CA LYS A 111 17.70 9.29 2.64
C LYS A 111 18.55 8.05 2.88
N SER A 112 19.20 7.51 1.83
CA SER A 112 19.90 6.23 1.87
C SER A 112 18.99 5.11 2.43
N GLU A 113 17.78 4.99 1.88
CA GLU A 113 16.80 3.99 2.31
C GLU A 113 16.34 3.12 1.14
N LEU A 114 16.29 1.81 1.38
CA LEU A 114 15.57 0.88 0.52
C LEU A 114 14.13 0.74 1.04
N ILE A 115 13.16 0.95 0.16
CA ILE A 115 11.74 0.92 0.50
C ILE A 115 11.07 -0.19 -0.30
N LEU A 116 10.45 -1.13 0.40
CA LEU A 116 9.71 -2.25 -0.19
C LEU A 116 8.22 -2.02 0.03
N LYS A 117 7.42 -2.32 -0.97
CA LYS A 117 5.96 -2.39 -0.88
C LYS A 117 5.52 -3.78 -1.28
N ILE A 118 4.91 -4.52 -0.37
CA ILE A 118 4.54 -5.92 -0.57
C ILE A 118 3.07 -6.09 -0.24
N VAL A 119 2.30 -6.61 -1.20
CA VAL A 119 0.90 -6.97 -1.02
C VAL A 119 0.80 -8.49 -0.90
N ASN A 120 0.22 -8.94 0.20
CA ASN A 120 -0.23 -10.32 0.37
C ASN A 120 -1.75 -10.36 0.16
N ALA A 121 -2.19 -10.76 -1.01
CA ALA A 121 -3.61 -10.86 -1.35
C ALA A 121 -4.25 -12.19 -0.89
N SER A 122 -3.48 -13.10 -0.29
CA SER A 122 -4.01 -14.36 0.22
C SER A 122 -4.65 -14.20 1.60
N GLY A 123 -5.56 -15.11 1.95
CA GLY A 123 -6.15 -15.21 3.28
C GLY A 123 -5.23 -15.82 4.35
N ASN A 124 -3.96 -16.07 4.02
CA ASN A 124 -3.01 -16.71 4.92
C ASN A 124 -1.82 -15.79 5.21
N GLN A 125 -1.25 -15.92 6.40
CA GLN A 125 0.03 -15.31 6.70
C GLN A 125 1.13 -15.96 5.85
N VAL A 126 1.97 -15.14 5.25
CA VAL A 126 3.07 -15.61 4.39
C VAL A 126 4.40 -15.20 4.99
N GLU A 127 5.30 -16.15 5.14
CA GLU A 127 6.68 -15.92 5.55
C GLU A 127 7.59 -15.84 4.32
N ARG A 128 8.45 -14.83 4.26
CA ARG A 128 9.46 -14.68 3.22
C ARG A 128 10.81 -14.25 3.81
N ASN A 129 11.87 -14.85 3.29
CA ASN A 129 13.23 -14.42 3.61
C ASN A 129 13.66 -13.37 2.60
N LEU A 130 13.89 -12.13 3.08
CA LEU A 130 14.44 -11.05 2.28
C LEU A 130 15.95 -11.08 2.34
N ASN A 131 16.60 -11.01 1.17
CA ASN A 131 18.05 -10.89 1.03
C ASN A 131 18.36 -9.65 0.19
N ILE A 132 19.08 -8.69 0.76
CA ILE A 132 19.53 -7.48 0.07
C ILE A 132 20.90 -7.76 -0.55
N ARG A 133 21.02 -7.50 -1.85
CA ARG A 133 22.28 -7.63 -2.58
C ARG A 133 22.79 -6.24 -2.98
N GLY A 134 24.10 -6.07 -3.02
CA GLY A 134 24.73 -4.82 -3.47
C GLY A 134 24.73 -3.66 -2.46
N ALA A 135 24.09 -3.82 -1.30
CA ALA A 135 24.07 -2.80 -0.26
C ALA A 135 24.19 -3.41 1.14
N LYS A 136 24.70 -2.60 2.08
CA LYS A 136 24.79 -2.96 3.50
C LYS A 136 23.76 -2.13 4.28
N ARG A 137 23.06 -2.76 5.21
CA ARG A 137 22.16 -2.06 6.11
C ARG A 137 22.93 -1.22 7.13
N LYS A 138 22.38 -0.06 7.45
CA LYS A 138 22.90 0.81 8.51
C LYS A 138 22.53 0.26 9.89
N ASP A 139 21.27 -0.13 10.05
CA ASP A 139 20.68 -0.53 11.32
C ASP A 139 20.19 -1.98 11.33
N THR A 140 19.99 -2.51 12.52
CA THR A 140 19.32 -3.80 12.74
C THR A 140 17.81 -3.68 12.85
N SER A 141 17.27 -2.46 12.91
CA SER A 141 15.83 -2.16 12.95
C SER A 141 15.29 -1.82 11.58
N LEU A 142 14.06 -2.26 11.33
CA LEU A 142 13.29 -1.98 10.13
C LEU A 142 12.01 -1.27 10.55
N LYS A 143 11.68 -0.17 9.91
CA LYS A 143 10.39 0.48 10.07
C LYS A 143 9.39 -0.20 9.14
N MET A 144 8.26 -0.61 9.70
CA MET A 144 7.19 -1.27 8.95
C MET A 144 5.88 -0.49 9.10
N LEU A 145 5.15 -0.32 8.00
CA LEU A 145 3.80 0.23 7.97
C LEU A 145 2.91 -0.86 7.36
N VAL A 146 1.94 -1.33 8.14
CA VAL A 146 1.02 -2.39 7.71
C VAL A 146 -0.39 -1.84 7.63
N LEU A 147 -1.00 -1.98 6.46
CA LEU A 147 -2.40 -1.69 6.20
C LEU A 147 -3.11 -3.02 5.94
N LYS A 148 -4.12 -3.35 6.72
CA LYS A 148 -4.86 -4.60 6.61
C LYS A 148 -6.27 -4.50 7.19
N SER A 149 -7.13 -5.43 6.80
CA SER A 149 -8.37 -5.78 7.48
C SER A 149 -8.61 -7.28 7.35
N ASP A 150 -9.26 -7.87 8.33
CA ASP A 150 -9.64 -9.30 8.30
C ASP A 150 -10.94 -9.53 7.50
N ASP A 151 -11.70 -8.46 7.19
CA ASP A 151 -12.87 -8.48 6.32
C ASP A 151 -12.64 -7.58 5.10
N LEU A 152 -12.74 -8.17 3.91
CA LEU A 152 -12.56 -7.52 2.62
C LEU A 152 -13.62 -6.42 2.34
N ASN A 153 -14.77 -6.48 2.98
CA ASN A 153 -15.83 -5.50 2.83
C ASN A 153 -15.70 -4.29 3.76
N THR A 154 -14.70 -4.29 4.65
CA THR A 154 -14.49 -3.19 5.60
C THR A 154 -14.28 -1.88 4.88
N VAL A 155 -14.98 -0.84 5.35
CA VAL A 155 -14.88 0.55 4.89
C VAL A 155 -14.55 1.47 6.06
N ASN A 156 -13.97 2.63 5.77
CA ASN A 156 -13.93 3.75 6.69
C ASN A 156 -15.20 4.60 6.53
N SER A 157 -15.56 5.35 7.55
CA SER A 157 -16.73 6.24 7.55
C SER A 157 -16.47 7.51 8.37
N ILE A 158 -17.38 8.47 8.33
CA ILE A 158 -17.32 9.69 9.16
C ILE A 158 -17.23 9.36 10.66
N ASP A 159 -17.93 8.32 11.11
CA ASP A 159 -17.98 7.96 12.54
C ASP A 159 -16.84 6.98 12.91
N ALA A 160 -16.28 6.28 11.94
CA ALA A 160 -15.18 5.34 12.12
C ALA A 160 -14.08 5.56 11.04
N PRO A 161 -13.37 6.70 11.08
CA PRO A 161 -12.48 7.12 9.98
C PRO A 161 -11.19 6.31 9.87
N MET A 162 -10.85 5.54 10.90
CA MET A 162 -9.58 4.82 11.06
C MET A 162 -9.76 3.30 11.18
N THR A 163 -10.92 2.75 10.77
CA THR A 163 -11.18 1.30 10.82
C THR A 163 -10.13 0.52 10.02
N VAL A 164 -9.79 1.01 8.83
CA VAL A 164 -8.66 0.53 8.04
C VAL A 164 -7.67 1.67 7.90
N ALA A 165 -6.59 1.62 8.67
CA ALA A 165 -5.55 2.62 8.68
C ALA A 165 -4.17 1.97 8.88
N PRO A 166 -3.06 2.60 8.40
CA PRO A 166 -1.72 2.05 8.56
C PRO A 166 -1.31 1.99 10.03
N VAL A 167 -0.77 0.84 10.43
CA VAL A 167 -0.16 0.65 11.75
C VAL A 167 1.35 0.59 11.58
N GLU A 168 2.04 1.47 12.31
CA GLU A 168 3.50 1.51 12.33
C GLU A 168 4.04 0.54 13.37
N SER A 169 5.12 -0.16 13.02
CA SER A 169 5.87 -1.04 13.91
C SER A 169 7.35 -1.03 13.56
N VAL A 170 8.17 -1.49 14.49
CA VAL A 170 9.61 -1.65 14.29
C VAL A 170 9.97 -3.12 14.49
N MET A 171 10.56 -3.71 13.47
CA MET A 171 11.09 -5.07 13.54
C MET A 171 12.60 -5.04 13.70
N LYS A 172 13.14 -5.80 14.65
CA LYS A 172 14.59 -6.00 14.79
C LYS A 172 15.02 -7.21 13.97
N SER A 173 16.05 -7.06 13.14
CA SER A 173 16.63 -8.12 12.36
C SER A 173 18.14 -8.01 12.31
N LYS A 174 18.85 -9.08 12.67
CA LYS A 174 20.32 -9.16 12.60
C LYS A 174 20.74 -9.79 11.27
N GLY A 175 21.79 -9.24 10.68
CA GLY A 175 22.42 -9.80 9.45
C GLY A 175 21.71 -9.40 8.14
N PRO A 176 22.21 -9.87 6.99
CA PRO A 176 21.73 -9.49 5.66
C PRO A 176 20.40 -10.18 5.27
N LYS A 177 20.10 -11.31 5.90
CA LYS A 177 18.85 -12.05 5.68
C LYS A 177 17.83 -11.65 6.72
N MET A 178 16.64 -11.30 6.27
CA MET A 178 15.55 -10.86 7.13
C MET A 178 14.32 -11.73 6.87
N LYS A 179 13.71 -12.18 7.95
CA LYS A 179 12.48 -12.93 7.90
C LYS A 179 11.31 -11.95 8.01
N LEU A 180 10.55 -11.79 6.94
CA LEU A 180 9.33 -10.98 6.93
C LEU A 180 8.11 -11.89 7.11
N LEU A 181 7.25 -11.49 8.03
CA LEU A 181 5.93 -12.08 8.22
C LEU A 181 4.91 -11.11 7.62
N LEU A 182 4.32 -11.50 6.50
CA LEU A 182 3.30 -10.73 5.80
C LEU A 182 1.93 -11.20 6.28
N ALA A 183 1.19 -10.30 6.93
CA ALA A 183 -0.16 -10.61 7.40
C ALA A 183 -1.08 -11.03 6.23
N PRO A 184 -2.14 -11.80 6.49
CA PRO A 184 -3.17 -12.07 5.49
C PRO A 184 -3.75 -10.75 4.96
N GLN A 185 -4.12 -10.71 3.69
CA GLN A 185 -4.85 -9.61 3.08
C GLN A 185 -4.30 -8.24 3.49
N SER A 186 -3.01 -7.99 3.20
CA SER A 186 -2.31 -6.80 3.69
C SER A 186 -1.44 -6.12 2.62
N LEU A 187 -1.25 -4.80 2.78
CA LEU A 187 -0.14 -4.04 2.21
C LEU A 187 0.86 -3.77 3.31
N THR A 188 2.11 -4.18 3.11
CA THR A 188 3.23 -3.93 4.01
C THR A 188 4.26 -3.05 3.31
N VAL A 189 4.57 -1.90 3.90
CA VAL A 189 5.70 -1.06 3.50
C VAL A 189 6.83 -1.28 4.49
N VAL A 190 8.04 -1.60 3.99
CA VAL A 190 9.24 -1.82 4.81
C VAL A 190 10.29 -0.80 4.42
N ARG A 191 10.79 -0.03 5.38
CA ARG A 191 11.88 0.92 5.17
C ARG A 191 13.15 0.41 5.85
N ILE A 192 14.23 0.40 5.10
CA ILE A 192 15.52 -0.18 5.48
C ILE A 192 16.61 0.85 5.26
N ALA A 193 17.17 1.38 6.35
CA ALA A 193 18.31 2.28 6.25
C ALA A 193 19.56 1.55 5.74
N LEU A 194 20.23 2.14 4.75
CA LEU A 194 21.44 1.63 4.13
C LEU A 194 22.67 2.38 4.65
N LYS A 195 23.83 1.74 4.59
CA LYS A 195 25.11 2.42 4.78
C LYS A 195 25.45 3.16 3.48
N GLN A 196 25.90 4.37 3.63
CA GLN A 196 26.60 5.11 2.59
C GLN A 196 27.93 4.46 2.25
#